data_405daa36ff489bde56cd16f68d8c8032
#
_entry.id   405daa36ff489bde56cd16f68d8c8032
#
_cell.length_a   1.000
_cell.length_b   1.000
_cell.length_c   1.000
_cell.angle_alpha   90.00
_cell.angle_beta   90.00
_cell.angle_gamma   90.00
#
_symmetry.space_group_name_H-M   'P 1'
#
loop_
_entity.id
_entity.type
_entity.pdbx_description
1 polymer ?
#
loop_
_entity_poly.entity_id
_entity_poly.type
_entity_poly.pdbx_seq_one_letter_code
_entity_poly.pdbx_strand_id
1 'polypeptide(L)'
;MADLASRECVPCRGGVPPMSGDEIKKFLSELQDWEVVREHHLRKVYEFKNFREALAFVNRIGELAEEQGHHPDISFGWGRAEVTIWTHKIDGLTESDFILAAKIDKQNSESRIQESE
;
A
#
# COMPACT_ATOMS: atom_id res chain seq x y z
N MET A 1 15.48 -14.02 4.38
CA MET A 1 14.72 -13.44 3.27
C MET A 1 14.33 -12.02 3.59
N ALA A 2 14.58 -11.12 2.65
CA ALA A 2 14.10 -9.75 2.82
C ALA A 2 12.59 -9.74 2.70
N ASP A 3 11.92 -9.07 3.63
CA ASP A 3 10.47 -8.93 3.54
C ASP A 3 10.10 -7.87 2.51
N LEU A 4 8.83 -7.75 2.18
CA LEU A 4 8.37 -6.81 1.17
C LEU A 4 8.71 -5.36 1.51
N ALA A 5 8.60 -4.99 2.80
CA ALA A 5 8.81 -3.61 3.21
C ALA A 5 10.26 -3.15 3.01
N SER A 6 11.22 -4.07 2.95
CA SER A 6 12.63 -3.73 2.76
C SER A 6 13.02 -3.62 1.28
N ARG A 7 12.14 -4.01 0.37
CA ARG A 7 12.38 -3.92 -1.06
C ARG A 7 12.04 -2.52 -1.58
N GLU A 8 12.58 -2.19 -2.75
CA GLU A 8 12.27 -0.93 -3.41
C GLU A 8 11.29 -1.16 -4.55
N CYS A 9 10.37 -0.21 -4.73
CA CYS A 9 9.50 -0.24 -5.89
C CYS A 9 10.32 0.04 -7.14
N VAL A 10 10.05 -0.71 -8.21
CA VAL A 10 10.77 -0.50 -9.47
C VAL A 10 9.86 0.18 -10.49
N PRO A 11 10.42 0.98 -11.39
CA PRO A 11 9.63 1.61 -12.44
C PRO A 11 8.91 0.55 -13.25
N CYS A 12 7.65 0.80 -13.56
CA CYS A 12 6.84 -0.12 -14.29
C CYS A 12 7.05 0.01 -15.79
N ARG A 13 7.22 -1.11 -16.47
CA ARG A 13 7.27 -1.14 -17.93
C ARG A 13 5.87 -1.44 -18.43
N GLY A 14 5.36 -0.61 -19.32
CA GLY A 14 4.11 -0.91 -19.99
C GLY A 14 4.24 -2.18 -20.82
N GLY A 15 3.16 -2.92 -21.00
CA GLY A 15 3.15 -4.12 -21.82
C GLY A 15 3.49 -5.41 -21.08
N VAL A 16 3.91 -5.32 -19.82
CA VAL A 16 4.12 -6.51 -19.00
C VAL A 16 2.75 -6.96 -18.49
N PRO A 17 2.43 -8.27 -18.54
CA PRO A 17 1.13 -8.74 -18.06
C PRO A 17 1.01 -8.54 -16.54
N PRO A 18 -0.20 -8.27 -16.05
CA PRO A 18 -0.42 -8.18 -14.60
C PRO A 18 -0.21 -9.55 -13.96
N MET A 19 0.00 -9.55 -12.64
CA MET A 19 0.17 -10.78 -11.89
C MET A 19 -1.05 -11.68 -12.00
N SER A 20 -0.81 -12.98 -12.03
CA SER A 20 -1.87 -14.00 -12.01
C SER A 20 -2.25 -14.34 -10.59
N GLY A 21 -3.34 -15.10 -10.44
CA GLY A 21 -3.88 -15.45 -9.13
C GLY A 21 -2.89 -16.14 -8.20
N ASP A 22 -2.05 -17.03 -8.71
CA ASP A 22 -1.09 -17.74 -7.85
C ASP A 22 0.00 -16.82 -7.32
N GLU A 23 0.49 -15.90 -8.14
CA GLU A 23 1.47 -14.93 -7.72
C GLU A 23 0.86 -13.96 -6.70
N ILE A 24 -0.38 -13.54 -6.95
CA ILE A 24 -1.10 -12.67 -6.04
C ILE A 24 -1.23 -13.30 -4.67
N LYS A 25 -1.62 -14.57 -4.61
CA LYS A 25 -1.77 -15.29 -3.35
C LYS A 25 -0.46 -15.34 -2.57
N LYS A 26 0.63 -15.58 -3.29
CA LYS A 26 1.95 -15.68 -2.68
C LYS A 26 2.34 -14.36 -1.98
N PHE A 27 2.20 -13.25 -2.69
CA PHE A 27 2.56 -11.95 -2.11
C PHE A 27 1.55 -11.50 -1.07
N LEU A 28 0.27 -11.78 -1.29
CA LEU A 28 -0.76 -11.39 -0.33
C LEU A 28 -0.57 -12.07 1.03
N SER A 29 -0.02 -13.29 1.04
CA SER A 29 0.24 -14.01 2.28
C SER A 29 1.26 -13.30 3.17
N GLU A 30 2.03 -12.38 2.62
CA GLU A 30 3.01 -11.59 3.38
C GLU A 30 2.44 -10.29 3.91
N LEU A 31 1.18 -9.99 3.61
CA LEU A 31 0.50 -8.78 4.06
C LEU A 31 -0.61 -9.15 5.06
N GLN A 32 -1.05 -8.15 5.84
CA GLN A 32 -2.14 -8.34 6.79
C GLN A 32 -3.27 -7.36 6.47
N ASP A 33 -4.49 -7.89 6.40
CA ASP A 33 -5.71 -7.09 6.27
C ASP A 33 -5.82 -6.33 4.94
N TRP A 34 -5.02 -6.69 3.95
CA TRP A 34 -5.20 -6.19 2.61
C TRP A 34 -6.08 -7.15 1.83
N GLU A 35 -7.01 -6.62 1.04
CA GLU A 35 -7.80 -7.44 0.14
C GLU A 35 -7.39 -7.16 -1.30
N VAL A 36 -7.52 -8.17 -2.15
CA VAL A 36 -7.32 -8.04 -3.58
C VAL A 36 -8.69 -8.01 -4.23
N VAL A 37 -8.98 -6.94 -4.97
CA VAL A 37 -10.28 -6.77 -5.62
C VAL A 37 -10.13 -7.10 -7.10
N ARG A 38 -10.84 -8.13 -7.56
CA ARG A 38 -10.90 -8.56 -8.97
C ARG A 38 -9.52 -8.83 -9.57
N GLU A 39 -8.55 -9.26 -8.76
CA GLU A 39 -7.16 -9.46 -9.19
C GLU A 39 -6.54 -8.20 -9.82
N HIS A 40 -7.14 -7.06 -9.56
CA HIS A 40 -6.77 -5.79 -10.18
C HIS A 40 -6.07 -4.83 -9.25
N HIS A 41 -6.53 -4.73 -8.01
CA HIS A 41 -5.94 -3.76 -7.07
C HIS A 41 -6.00 -4.27 -5.64
N LEU A 42 -5.12 -3.70 -4.81
CA LEU A 42 -5.10 -3.92 -3.37
C LEU A 42 -5.92 -2.83 -2.70
N ARG A 43 -6.61 -3.18 -1.62
CA ARG A 43 -7.43 -2.23 -0.89
C ARG A 43 -7.32 -2.51 0.61
N LYS A 44 -7.20 -1.46 1.39
CA LYS A 44 -7.22 -1.57 2.85
C LYS A 44 -7.81 -0.30 3.46
N VAL A 45 -8.59 -0.47 4.52
CA VAL A 45 -9.14 0.65 5.28
C VAL A 45 -8.42 0.70 6.62
N TYR A 46 -7.89 1.87 6.94
CA TYR A 46 -7.25 2.14 8.23
C TYR A 46 -8.18 2.97 9.07
N GLU A 47 -8.26 2.67 10.36
CA GLU A 47 -9.09 3.41 11.30
C GLU A 47 -8.23 4.23 12.25
N PHE A 48 -8.68 5.43 12.56
CA PHE A 48 -7.95 6.36 13.39
C PHE A 48 -8.89 6.99 14.42
N LYS A 49 -8.30 7.58 15.42
CA LYS A 49 -9.01 8.16 16.54
C LYS A 49 -9.79 9.43 16.15
N ASN A 50 -9.27 10.19 15.18
CA ASN A 50 -9.87 11.45 14.77
C ASN A 50 -9.37 11.84 13.37
N PHE A 51 -9.82 13.01 12.89
CA PHE A 51 -9.42 13.49 11.57
C PHE A 51 -7.93 13.81 11.49
N ARG A 52 -7.39 14.41 12.56
CA ARG A 52 -5.98 14.80 12.58
C ARG A 52 -5.06 13.60 12.40
N GLU A 53 -5.38 12.48 13.03
CA GLU A 53 -4.58 11.26 12.87
C GLU A 53 -4.70 10.70 11.46
N ALA A 54 -5.90 10.71 10.90
CA ALA A 54 -6.11 10.26 9.52
C ALA A 54 -5.33 11.14 8.55
N LEU A 55 -5.36 12.45 8.73
CA LEU A 55 -4.61 13.38 7.90
C LEU A 55 -3.10 13.15 7.99
N ALA A 56 -2.60 12.94 9.20
CA ALA A 56 -1.17 12.68 9.41
C ALA A 56 -0.74 11.40 8.68
N PHE A 57 -1.57 10.37 8.75
CA PHE A 57 -1.32 9.12 8.03
C PHE A 57 -1.25 9.36 6.52
N VAL A 58 -2.22 10.10 5.97
CA VAL A 58 -2.26 10.40 4.54
C VAL A 58 -1.02 11.18 4.11
N ASN A 59 -0.57 12.13 4.91
CA ASN A 59 0.63 12.89 4.62
C ASN A 59 1.87 11.99 4.60
N ARG A 60 1.98 11.07 5.54
CA ARG A 60 3.12 10.13 5.57
C ARG A 60 3.13 9.21 4.35
N ILE A 61 1.95 8.71 3.96
CA ILE A 61 1.84 7.86 2.78
C ILE A 61 2.19 8.64 1.52
N GLY A 62 1.76 9.90 1.44
CA GLY A 62 2.08 10.75 0.31
C GLY A 62 3.59 10.93 0.13
N GLU A 63 4.31 11.17 1.22
CA GLU A 63 5.76 11.30 1.18
C GLU A 63 6.42 10.00 0.73
N LEU A 64 5.94 8.88 1.27
CA LEU A 64 6.44 7.56 0.89
C LEU A 64 6.20 7.28 -0.58
N ALA A 65 5.01 7.60 -1.09
CA ALA A 65 4.67 7.40 -2.49
C ALA A 65 5.58 8.19 -3.42
N GLU A 66 5.88 9.44 -3.05
CA GLU A 66 6.82 10.26 -3.83
C GLU A 66 8.23 9.68 -3.82
N GLU A 67 8.66 9.21 -2.66
CA GLU A 67 9.98 8.58 -2.53
C GLU A 67 10.10 7.32 -3.38
N GLN A 68 9.05 6.51 -3.43
CA GLN A 68 9.07 5.25 -4.17
C GLN A 68 8.67 5.39 -5.64
N GLY A 69 8.15 6.54 -6.02
CA GLY A 69 7.70 6.75 -7.40
C GLY A 69 6.51 5.88 -7.77
N HIS A 70 5.70 5.49 -6.78
CA HIS A 70 4.53 4.64 -6.99
C HIS A 70 3.40 5.17 -6.10
N HIS A 71 2.28 5.55 -6.70
CA HIS A 71 1.27 6.34 -6.03
C HIS A 71 -0.05 5.60 -5.84
N PRO A 72 -0.52 5.50 -4.59
CA PRO A 72 -1.84 4.92 -4.32
C PRO A 72 -2.93 5.95 -4.52
N ASP A 73 -4.16 5.49 -4.64
CA ASP A 73 -5.32 6.35 -4.49
C ASP A 73 -5.74 6.32 -3.03
N ILE A 74 -6.05 7.48 -2.47
CA ILE A 74 -6.40 7.59 -1.06
C ILE A 74 -7.69 8.38 -0.93
N SER A 75 -8.62 7.81 -0.17
CA SER A 75 -9.85 8.48 0.22
C SER A 75 -9.90 8.50 1.73
N PHE A 76 -10.05 9.67 2.33
CA PHE A 76 -10.04 9.71 3.79
C PHE A 76 -11.04 10.73 4.35
N GLY A 77 -11.36 10.55 5.60
CA GLY A 77 -12.24 11.43 6.32
C GLY A 77 -12.00 11.29 7.81
N TRP A 78 -12.95 11.73 8.59
CA TRP A 78 -12.80 11.66 10.04
C TRP A 78 -12.67 10.21 10.48
N GLY A 79 -11.53 9.89 11.06
CA GLY A 79 -11.31 8.58 11.66
C GLY A 79 -11.02 7.43 10.71
N ARG A 80 -10.88 7.68 9.40
CA ARG A 80 -10.61 6.58 8.47
C ARG A 80 -9.84 7.05 7.22
N ALA A 81 -9.09 6.12 6.66
CA ALA A 81 -8.45 6.33 5.35
C ALA A 81 -8.50 5.01 4.58
N GLU A 82 -8.95 5.10 3.34
CA GLU A 82 -8.97 3.94 2.44
C GLU A 82 -7.87 4.10 1.41
N VAL A 83 -7.03 3.08 1.30
CA VAL A 83 -5.89 3.09 0.38
C VAL A 83 -6.11 2.03 -0.68
N THR A 84 -5.97 2.41 -1.94
CA THR A 84 -6.11 1.52 -3.09
C THR A 84 -4.84 1.60 -3.92
N ILE A 85 -4.25 0.46 -4.25
CA ILE A 85 -2.96 0.42 -4.96
C ILE A 85 -3.05 -0.50 -6.17
N TRP A 86 -2.66 0.00 -7.34
CA TRP A 86 -2.43 -0.83 -8.51
C TRP A 86 -1.47 -0.11 -9.44
N THR A 87 -0.97 -0.83 -10.43
CA THR A 87 -0.04 -0.26 -11.40
C THR A 87 -0.83 0.17 -12.63
N HIS A 88 -1.01 1.47 -12.80
CA HIS A 88 -1.87 2.03 -13.84
C HIS A 88 -1.42 1.66 -15.26
N LYS A 89 -0.12 1.67 -15.52
CA LYS A 89 0.41 1.34 -16.85
C LYS A 89 0.10 -0.08 -17.29
N ILE A 90 -0.11 -0.98 -16.34
CA ILE A 90 -0.38 -2.40 -16.61
C ILE A 90 -1.86 -2.71 -16.43
N ASP A 91 -2.59 -1.81 -15.75
CA ASP A 91 -3.99 -2.00 -15.38
C ASP A 91 -4.17 -3.26 -14.54
N GLY A 92 -3.31 -3.42 -13.54
CA GLY A 92 -3.32 -4.57 -12.66
C GLY A 92 -2.22 -4.52 -11.64
N LEU A 93 -1.93 -5.67 -11.02
CA LEU A 93 -0.97 -5.77 -9.93
C LEU A 93 0.42 -6.19 -10.39
N THR A 94 1.42 -5.64 -9.72
CA THR A 94 2.82 -6.03 -9.86
C THR A 94 3.41 -6.16 -8.47
N GLU A 95 4.63 -6.65 -8.39
CA GLU A 95 5.34 -6.76 -7.11
C GLU A 95 5.43 -5.41 -6.40
N SER A 96 5.60 -4.31 -7.15
CA SER A 96 5.70 -2.97 -6.56
C SER A 96 4.47 -2.57 -5.75
N ASP A 97 3.29 -3.03 -6.15
CA ASP A 97 2.06 -2.74 -5.39
C ASP A 97 2.11 -3.37 -4.01
N PHE A 98 2.58 -4.62 -3.93
CA PHE A 98 2.72 -5.33 -2.65
C PHE A 98 3.83 -4.73 -1.80
N ILE A 99 4.92 -4.29 -2.43
CA ILE A 99 6.01 -3.63 -1.72
C ILE A 99 5.51 -2.33 -1.08
N LEU A 100 4.78 -1.53 -1.83
CA LEU A 100 4.23 -0.27 -1.30
C LEU A 100 3.26 -0.54 -0.15
N ALA A 101 2.40 -1.53 -0.29
CA ALA A 101 1.45 -1.90 0.77
C ALA A 101 2.19 -2.26 2.06
N ALA A 102 3.25 -3.06 1.95
CA ALA A 102 4.05 -3.47 3.11
C ALA A 102 4.76 -2.28 3.75
N LYS A 103 5.28 -1.36 2.94
CA LYS A 103 5.94 -0.15 3.45
C LYS A 103 4.95 0.77 4.18
N ILE A 104 3.73 0.88 3.66
CA ILE A 104 2.67 1.67 4.32
C ILE A 104 2.36 1.09 5.69
N ASP A 105 2.18 -0.22 5.77
CA ASP A 105 1.89 -0.89 7.04
C ASP A 105 3.00 -0.71 8.05
N LYS A 106 4.25 -0.86 7.61
CA LYS A 106 5.40 -0.69 8.49
C LYS A 106 5.47 0.73 9.04
N GLN A 107 5.31 1.71 8.17
CA GLN A 107 5.36 3.11 8.57
C GLN A 107 4.22 3.45 9.54
N ASN A 108 3.03 2.93 9.30
CA ASN A 108 1.90 3.16 10.17
C ASN A 108 2.10 2.54 11.56
N SER A 109 2.64 1.32 11.62
CA SER A 109 2.94 0.66 12.89
C SER A 109 3.99 1.42 13.69
N GLU A 110 5.06 1.86 13.05
CA GLU A 110 6.11 2.62 13.72
C GLU A 110 5.60 3.95 14.24
N SER A 111 4.76 4.62 13.46
CA SER A 111 4.19 5.90 13.86
C SER A 111 3.25 5.75 15.05
N ARG A 112 2.44 4.69 15.08
CA ARG A 112 1.54 4.43 16.19
C ARG A 112 2.27 4.12 17.48
N ILE A 113 3.38 3.41 17.39
CA ILE A 113 4.21 3.12 18.56
C ILE A 113 4.71 4.43 19.16
N GLN A 114 5.13 5.38 18.32
CA GLN A 114 5.60 6.68 18.78
C GLN A 114 4.48 7.51 19.41
N GLU A 115 3.28 7.42 18.87
CA GLU A 115 2.14 8.20 19.33
C GLU A 115 1.53 7.67 20.62
N SER A 116 1.79 6.42 20.96
CA SER A 116 1.19 5.79 22.14
C SER A 116 1.85 6.19 23.47
N GLU A 117 2.86 6.99 23.41
CA GLU A 117 3.53 7.47 24.63
C GLU A 117 2.76 8.58 25.37
#